data_c111314fcb7dec7922919a92b9438cf5
#
_entry.id   c111314fcb7dec7922919a92b9438cf5
#
_cell.length_a   1.000
_cell.length_b   1.000
_cell.length_c   1.000
_cell.angle_alpha   90.00
_cell.angle_beta   90.00
_cell.angle_gamma   90.00
#
_symmetry.space_group_name_H-M   'P 1'
#
loop_
_entity.id
_entity.type
_entity.pdbx_description
1 polymer ?
#
loop_
_entity_poly.entity_id
_entity_poly.type
_entity_poly.pdbx_seq_one_letter_code
_entity_poly.pdbx_strand_id
1 'polypeptide(L)'
;MAKQEITCDDILKELRAKQYRPVYYLRGEEPYYIDLIADYITDNILTETEKEFNLTVVYGADVDIATVINAAKRYPMMSEHQVVVVKEAQNIRNMEELSYYLQKPLLSTILVICHKHGVLDRRKKLAAEIEKTGVLFESKKVKDAQLPAFITSYMKRKGIDVEPKATAMLADFVGADLSRLTGELEKLIITLPKGHTRVTP
;
A
#
# COMPACT_ATOMS: atom_id res chain seq x y z
N MET A 1 22.10 13.72 -8.47
CA MET A 1 21.92 12.89 -7.25
C MET A 1 20.81 11.90 -7.52
N ALA A 2 21.03 10.61 -7.35
CA ALA A 2 19.97 9.61 -7.47
C ALA A 2 18.92 9.91 -6.38
N LYS A 3 17.67 10.12 -6.78
CA LYS A 3 16.55 10.34 -5.86
C LYS A 3 16.39 9.04 -5.07
N GLN A 4 16.49 9.12 -3.74
CA GLN A 4 16.33 7.96 -2.88
C GLN A 4 14.92 7.39 -3.10
N GLU A 5 14.81 6.12 -3.47
CA GLU A 5 13.50 5.47 -3.65
C GLU A 5 12.82 5.40 -2.28
N ILE A 6 11.59 5.90 -2.21
CA ILE A 6 10.79 5.83 -0.99
C ILE A 6 10.40 4.37 -0.72
N THR A 7 10.55 3.93 0.51
CA THR A 7 10.21 2.56 0.93
C THR A 7 8.79 2.49 1.51
N CYS A 8 8.23 1.28 1.60
CA CYS A 8 6.95 1.05 2.27
C CYS A 8 7.00 1.51 3.74
N ASP A 9 8.10 1.22 4.44
CA ASP A 9 8.26 1.63 5.85
C ASP A 9 8.33 3.14 6.01
N ASP A 10 8.96 3.87 5.07
CA ASP A 10 8.97 5.34 5.08
C ASP A 10 7.55 5.90 4.93
N ILE A 11 6.78 5.37 3.97
CA ILE A 11 5.39 5.79 3.76
C ILE A 11 4.55 5.53 5.02
N LEU A 12 4.63 4.34 5.60
CA LEU A 12 3.89 4.00 6.81
C LEU A 12 4.32 4.86 8.01
N LYS A 13 5.59 5.26 8.08
CA LYS A 13 6.09 6.18 9.12
C LYS A 13 5.50 7.58 8.94
N GLU A 14 5.47 8.13 7.71
CA GLU A 14 4.81 9.42 7.41
C GLU A 14 3.32 9.36 7.78
N LEU A 15 2.62 8.30 7.38
CA LEU A 15 1.19 8.11 7.66
C LEU A 15 0.90 8.05 9.17
N ARG A 16 1.72 7.32 9.96
CA ARG A 16 1.60 7.26 11.42
C ARG A 16 1.85 8.62 12.08
N ALA A 17 2.73 9.43 11.49
CA ALA A 17 2.98 10.80 11.92
C ALA A 17 1.91 11.80 11.43
N LYS A 18 0.82 11.31 10.79
CA LYS A 18 -0.26 12.11 10.19
C LYS A 18 0.23 13.09 9.13
N GLN A 19 1.32 12.75 8.45
CA GLN A 19 1.86 13.52 7.34
C GLN A 19 1.32 12.92 6.04
N TYR A 20 0.18 13.43 5.60
CA TYR A 20 -0.52 12.90 4.43
C TYR A 20 -0.09 13.63 3.15
N ARG A 21 0.01 12.88 2.06
CA ARG A 21 0.23 13.40 0.71
C ARG A 21 -1.08 13.34 -0.06
N PRO A 22 -1.35 14.28 -0.97
CA PRO A 22 -2.61 14.30 -1.71
C PRO A 22 -2.76 13.12 -2.68
N VAL A 23 -1.66 12.49 -3.10
CA VAL A 23 -1.69 11.36 -4.03
C VAL A 23 -0.68 10.30 -3.63
N TYR A 24 -1.11 9.05 -3.58
CA TYR A 24 -0.29 7.85 -3.44
C TYR A 24 -0.51 6.97 -4.67
N TYR A 25 0.46 6.93 -5.57
CA TYR A 25 0.46 6.03 -6.71
C TYR A 25 1.33 4.83 -6.39
N LEU A 26 0.67 3.73 -6.04
CA LEU A 26 1.28 2.48 -5.58
C LEU A 26 1.29 1.49 -6.73
N ARG A 27 2.46 1.09 -7.21
CA ARG A 27 2.60 0.19 -8.35
C ARG A 27 3.62 -0.90 -8.10
N GLY A 28 3.61 -1.94 -8.91
CA GLY A 28 4.66 -2.94 -8.95
C GLY A 28 4.19 -4.38 -8.93
N GLU A 29 5.16 -5.28 -8.88
CA GLU A 29 4.93 -6.72 -9.01
C GLU A 29 4.54 -7.40 -7.69
N GLU A 30 4.82 -6.76 -6.54
CA GLU A 30 4.49 -7.31 -5.23
C GLU A 30 3.22 -6.64 -4.66
N PRO A 31 2.05 -7.30 -4.74
CA PRO A 31 0.79 -6.73 -4.30
C PRO A 31 0.74 -6.45 -2.79
N TYR A 32 1.44 -7.26 -2.00
CA TYR A 32 1.42 -7.18 -0.54
C TYR A 32 1.68 -5.77 0.01
N TYR A 33 2.74 -5.10 -0.48
CA TYR A 33 3.09 -3.77 0.01
C TYR A 33 2.11 -2.69 -0.47
N ILE A 34 1.53 -2.88 -1.67
CA ILE A 34 0.50 -1.98 -2.21
C ILE A 34 -0.74 -2.05 -1.32
N ASP A 35 -1.22 -3.27 -1.03
CA ASP A 35 -2.37 -3.49 -0.16
C ASP A 35 -2.10 -3.00 1.26
N LEU A 36 -0.93 -3.28 1.83
CA LEU A 36 -0.55 -2.85 3.17
C LEU A 36 -0.65 -1.33 3.36
N ILE A 37 -0.18 -0.54 2.37
CA ILE A 37 -0.27 0.93 2.41
C ILE A 37 -1.72 1.38 2.22
N ALA A 38 -2.43 0.82 1.22
CA ALA A 38 -3.80 1.20 0.91
C ALA A 38 -4.76 0.88 2.06
N ASP A 39 -4.64 -0.30 2.66
CA ASP A 39 -5.45 -0.72 3.81
C ASP A 39 -5.14 0.14 5.04
N TYR A 40 -3.86 0.47 5.29
CA TYR A 40 -3.51 1.39 6.37
C TYR A 40 -4.21 2.75 6.21
N ILE A 41 -4.20 3.32 5.00
CA ILE A 41 -4.86 4.60 4.69
C ILE A 41 -6.36 4.48 4.89
N THR A 42 -6.99 3.41 4.40
CA THR A 42 -8.43 3.16 4.50
C THR A 42 -8.89 3.02 5.95
N ASP A 43 -8.07 2.36 6.79
CA ASP A 43 -8.50 2.01 8.14
C ASP A 43 -8.18 3.09 9.18
N ASN A 44 -7.14 3.92 8.94
CA ASN A 44 -6.59 4.75 10.02
C ASN A 44 -6.71 6.27 9.81
N ILE A 45 -7.10 6.76 8.65
CA ILE A 45 -7.16 8.21 8.40
C ILE A 45 -8.50 8.80 8.84
N LEU A 46 -9.59 8.10 8.56
CA LEU A 46 -10.94 8.51 8.88
C LEU A 46 -11.47 7.69 10.06
N THR A 47 -12.26 8.31 10.93
CA THR A 47 -13.07 7.61 11.91
C THR A 47 -14.19 6.82 11.23
N GLU A 48 -14.78 5.84 11.92
CA GLU A 48 -15.87 5.02 11.32
C GLU A 48 -17.04 5.87 10.83
N THR A 49 -17.42 6.92 11.58
CA THR A 49 -18.49 7.85 11.17
C THR A 49 -18.08 8.68 9.95
N GLU A 50 -16.83 9.13 9.87
CA GLU A 50 -16.35 9.88 8.71
C GLU A 50 -16.25 9.04 7.45
N LYS A 51 -15.94 7.74 7.58
CA LYS A 51 -15.86 6.79 6.45
C LYS A 51 -17.19 6.71 5.68
N GLU A 52 -18.32 6.82 6.35
CA GLU A 52 -19.64 6.76 5.72
C GLU A 52 -19.82 7.81 4.61
N PHE A 53 -19.21 8.99 4.76
CA PHE A 53 -19.36 10.12 3.84
C PHE A 53 -18.10 10.45 3.05
N ASN A 54 -16.92 10.08 3.57
CA ASN A 54 -15.65 10.56 3.05
C ASN A 54 -14.72 9.44 2.53
N LEU A 55 -15.11 8.16 2.64
CA LEU A 55 -14.39 7.04 2.04
C LEU A 55 -15.06 6.61 0.74
N THR A 56 -14.31 6.60 -0.34
CA THR A 56 -14.74 6.03 -1.62
C THR A 56 -13.75 4.97 -2.04
N VAL A 57 -14.19 3.72 -2.17
CA VAL A 57 -13.37 2.62 -2.69
C VAL A 57 -14.00 2.14 -3.99
N VAL A 58 -13.23 2.16 -5.07
CA VAL A 58 -13.68 1.73 -6.40
C VAL A 58 -12.68 0.76 -7.01
N TYR A 59 -13.15 -0.05 -7.95
CA TYR A 59 -12.30 -0.96 -8.70
C TYR A 59 -12.09 -0.45 -10.13
N GLY A 60 -10.88 -0.57 -10.65
CA GLY A 60 -10.53 -0.06 -11.97
C GLY A 60 -11.31 -0.67 -13.13
N ALA A 61 -11.91 -1.85 -12.94
CA ALA A 61 -12.80 -2.46 -13.93
C ALA A 61 -14.17 -1.80 -14.01
N ASP A 62 -14.62 -1.13 -12.93
CA ASP A 62 -15.98 -0.61 -12.79
C ASP A 62 -16.08 0.90 -13.06
N VAL A 63 -14.93 1.59 -13.16
CA VAL A 63 -14.88 3.05 -13.31
C VAL A 63 -13.90 3.49 -14.39
N ASP A 64 -14.12 4.67 -14.92
CA ASP A 64 -13.15 5.38 -15.76
C ASP A 64 -12.36 6.41 -14.95
N ILE A 65 -11.30 6.95 -15.54
CA ILE A 65 -10.44 7.93 -14.87
C ILE A 65 -11.18 9.25 -14.58
N ALA A 66 -12.16 9.62 -15.39
CA ALA A 66 -12.97 10.82 -15.16
C ALA A 66 -13.81 10.70 -13.88
N THR A 67 -14.41 9.54 -13.64
CA THR A 67 -15.13 9.23 -12.40
C THR A 67 -14.22 9.33 -11.18
N VAL A 68 -13.00 8.79 -11.26
CA VAL A 68 -12.00 8.89 -10.19
C VAL A 68 -11.64 10.36 -9.90
N ILE A 69 -11.36 11.14 -10.96
CA ILE A 69 -11.02 12.56 -10.85
C ILE A 69 -12.17 13.34 -10.23
N ASN A 70 -13.40 13.07 -10.64
CA ASN A 70 -14.59 13.73 -10.09
C ASN A 70 -14.77 13.39 -8.61
N ALA A 71 -14.58 12.14 -8.20
CA ALA A 71 -14.58 11.74 -6.80
C ALA A 71 -13.50 12.47 -6.00
N ALA A 72 -12.27 12.55 -6.53
CA ALA A 72 -11.14 13.19 -5.87
C ALA A 72 -11.29 14.73 -5.76
N LYS A 73 -12.11 15.36 -6.58
CA LYS A 73 -12.38 16.81 -6.54
C LYS A 73 -13.50 17.21 -5.58
N ARG A 74 -14.20 16.27 -4.97
CA ARG A 74 -15.21 16.60 -3.96
C ARG A 74 -14.54 17.06 -2.67
N TYR A 75 -15.21 17.94 -1.92
CA TYR A 75 -14.77 18.34 -0.60
C TYR A 75 -15.26 17.34 0.45
N PRO A 76 -14.47 17.09 1.51
CA PRO A 76 -14.91 16.23 2.61
C PRO A 76 -16.14 16.84 3.33
N MET A 77 -16.98 15.96 3.86
CA MET A 77 -18.15 16.33 4.63
C MET A 77 -17.86 16.11 6.13
N MET A 78 -17.89 17.18 6.91
CA MET A 78 -17.69 17.13 8.38
C MET A 78 -16.38 16.43 8.80
N SER A 79 -15.36 16.49 7.95
CA SER A 79 -14.02 15.90 8.16
C SER A 79 -12.94 16.78 7.54
N GLU A 80 -11.71 16.67 8.00
CA GLU A 80 -10.55 17.36 7.39
C GLU A 80 -10.15 16.74 6.06
N HIS A 81 -10.39 15.44 5.90
CA HIS A 81 -9.99 14.68 4.73
C HIS A 81 -11.10 13.82 4.15
N GLN A 82 -11.02 13.59 2.84
CA GLN A 82 -11.66 12.46 2.18
C GLN A 82 -10.59 11.51 1.64
N VAL A 83 -10.93 10.24 1.54
CA VAL A 83 -10.06 9.19 1.02
C VAL A 83 -10.73 8.56 -0.20
N VAL A 84 -10.03 8.51 -1.31
CA VAL A 84 -10.48 7.85 -2.55
C VAL A 84 -9.45 6.78 -2.90
N VAL A 85 -9.87 5.51 -2.85
CA VAL A 85 -9.01 4.36 -3.13
C VAL A 85 -9.47 3.70 -4.43
N VAL A 86 -8.57 3.58 -5.37
CA VAL A 86 -8.78 2.88 -6.64
C VAL A 86 -8.02 1.57 -6.59
N LYS A 87 -8.73 0.47 -6.37
CA LYS A 87 -8.16 -0.88 -6.42
C LYS A 87 -8.10 -1.36 -7.88
N GLU A 88 -7.08 -2.17 -8.20
CA GLU A 88 -6.88 -2.75 -9.55
C GLU A 88 -6.86 -1.69 -10.67
N ALA A 89 -6.16 -0.59 -10.43
CA ALA A 89 -6.07 0.54 -11.37
C ALA A 89 -5.44 0.19 -12.73
N GLN A 90 -4.80 -0.97 -12.87
CA GLN A 90 -4.33 -1.49 -14.16
C GLN A 90 -5.47 -1.71 -15.18
N ASN A 91 -6.71 -1.83 -14.72
CA ASN A 91 -7.87 -2.01 -15.57
C ASN A 91 -8.46 -0.68 -16.08
N ILE A 92 -8.03 0.47 -15.52
CA ILE A 92 -8.48 1.79 -15.97
C ILE A 92 -7.82 2.14 -17.29
N ARG A 93 -8.64 2.54 -18.25
CA ARG A 93 -8.16 3.11 -19.52
C ARG A 93 -7.80 4.59 -19.32
N ASN A 94 -6.90 5.09 -20.19
CA ASN A 94 -6.53 6.52 -20.23
C ASN A 94 -6.01 7.07 -18.89
N MET A 95 -5.24 6.28 -18.15
CA MET A 95 -4.67 6.70 -16.85
C MET A 95 -3.86 8.01 -16.97
N GLU A 96 -3.36 8.34 -18.15
CA GLU A 96 -2.64 9.59 -18.44
C GLU A 96 -3.48 10.85 -18.16
N GLU A 97 -4.81 10.77 -18.23
CA GLU A 97 -5.72 11.88 -17.94
C GLU A 97 -5.70 12.28 -16.45
N LEU A 98 -5.16 11.42 -15.56
CA LEU A 98 -4.89 11.78 -14.17
C LEU A 98 -4.03 13.06 -14.07
N SER A 99 -3.21 13.34 -15.07
CA SER A 99 -2.43 14.59 -15.19
C SER A 99 -3.29 15.85 -15.01
N TYR A 100 -4.54 15.85 -15.42
CA TYR A 100 -5.44 17.01 -15.23
C TYR A 100 -5.74 17.28 -13.75
N TYR A 101 -5.85 16.21 -12.95
CA TYR A 101 -6.04 16.36 -11.50
C TYR A 101 -4.74 16.77 -10.80
N LEU A 102 -3.60 16.20 -11.21
CA LEU A 102 -2.30 16.45 -10.60
C LEU A 102 -1.80 17.90 -10.76
N GLN A 103 -2.31 18.66 -11.74
CA GLN A 103 -1.97 20.08 -11.90
C GLN A 103 -2.44 20.94 -10.73
N LYS A 104 -3.60 20.60 -10.14
CA LYS A 104 -4.18 21.29 -8.99
C LYS A 104 -4.95 20.29 -8.12
N PRO A 105 -4.27 19.43 -7.38
CA PRO A 105 -4.92 18.45 -6.51
C PRO A 105 -5.59 19.14 -5.33
N LEU A 106 -6.68 18.57 -4.87
CA LEU A 106 -7.34 19.02 -3.65
C LEU A 106 -6.56 18.49 -2.44
N LEU A 107 -6.01 19.36 -1.60
CA LEU A 107 -5.16 18.97 -0.46
C LEU A 107 -5.92 18.24 0.65
N SER A 108 -7.23 18.42 0.73
CA SER A 108 -8.10 17.67 1.64
C SER A 108 -8.46 16.27 1.12
N THR A 109 -8.03 15.90 -0.10
CA THR A 109 -8.23 14.57 -0.68
C THR A 109 -6.95 13.76 -0.58
N ILE A 110 -7.08 12.52 -0.15
CA ILE A 110 -6.02 11.51 -0.21
C ILE A 110 -6.44 10.49 -1.26
N LEU A 111 -5.86 10.63 -2.46
CA LEU A 111 -6.12 9.74 -3.59
C LEU A 111 -5.09 8.61 -3.61
N VAL A 112 -5.54 7.37 -3.52
CA VAL A 112 -4.71 6.17 -3.55
C VAL A 112 -5.00 5.37 -4.82
N ILE A 113 -3.99 5.19 -5.66
CA ILE A 113 -4.07 4.42 -6.90
C ILE A 113 -3.27 3.13 -6.72
N CYS A 114 -3.96 1.99 -6.63
CA CYS A 114 -3.35 0.66 -6.52
C CYS A 114 -3.20 0.02 -7.90
N HIS A 115 -2.02 0.16 -8.50
CA HIS A 115 -1.72 -0.35 -9.86
C HIS A 115 -0.87 -1.62 -9.75
N LYS A 116 -1.51 -2.75 -9.53
CA LYS A 116 -0.87 -4.06 -9.37
C LYS A 116 -0.38 -4.59 -10.71
N HIS A 117 0.78 -5.25 -10.70
CA HIS A 117 1.40 -5.87 -11.88
C HIS A 117 1.61 -4.91 -13.07
N GLY A 118 1.48 -3.61 -12.84
CA GLY A 118 1.60 -2.59 -13.87
C GLY A 118 2.97 -1.92 -13.87
N VAL A 119 3.41 -1.55 -15.07
CA VAL A 119 4.62 -0.75 -15.26
C VAL A 119 4.21 0.66 -15.69
N LEU A 120 4.43 1.63 -14.83
CA LEU A 120 4.37 3.04 -15.23
C LEU A 120 5.76 3.42 -15.73
N ASP A 121 5.88 3.78 -17.00
CA ASP A 121 7.15 4.28 -17.52
C ASP A 121 7.52 5.58 -16.80
N ARG A 122 8.59 5.55 -16.00
CA ARG A 122 9.10 6.70 -15.24
C ARG A 122 9.53 7.88 -16.12
N ARG A 123 9.71 7.65 -17.42
CA ARG A 123 10.02 8.69 -18.41
C ARG A 123 8.78 9.48 -18.83
N LYS A 124 7.59 8.93 -18.62
CA LYS A 124 6.34 9.62 -18.96
C LYS A 124 6.10 10.80 -18.02
N LYS A 125 5.49 11.85 -18.56
CA LYS A 125 5.10 13.07 -17.87
C LYS A 125 4.30 12.79 -16.59
N LEU A 126 3.38 11.82 -16.64
CA LEU A 126 2.55 11.42 -15.51
C LEU A 126 3.39 11.01 -14.29
N ALA A 127 4.45 10.22 -14.47
CA ALA A 127 5.31 9.81 -13.36
C ALA A 127 5.96 11.01 -12.66
N ALA A 128 6.49 11.96 -13.44
CA ALA A 128 7.10 13.18 -12.91
C ALA A 128 6.08 14.07 -12.16
N GLU A 129 4.86 14.16 -12.65
CA GLU A 129 3.77 14.90 -12.02
C GLU A 129 3.34 14.25 -10.70
N ILE A 130 3.23 12.91 -10.65
CA ILE A 130 2.94 12.19 -9.42
C ILE A 130 4.04 12.41 -8.38
N GLU A 131 5.31 12.30 -8.77
CA GLU A 131 6.44 12.51 -7.86
C GLU A 131 6.55 13.93 -7.32
N LYS A 132 6.07 14.92 -8.07
CA LYS A 132 6.01 16.32 -7.63
C LYS A 132 4.86 16.57 -6.65
N THR A 133 3.75 15.89 -6.84
CA THR A 133 2.48 16.15 -6.14
C THR A 133 2.30 15.26 -4.91
N GLY A 134 2.82 14.03 -4.97
CA GLY A 134 2.60 13.02 -3.95
C GLY A 134 3.71 11.99 -3.88
N VAL A 135 3.32 10.73 -3.77
CA VAL A 135 4.19 9.57 -3.65
C VAL A 135 4.04 8.67 -4.88
N LEU A 136 5.15 8.38 -5.55
CA LEU A 136 5.24 7.29 -6.52
C LEU A 136 6.03 6.15 -5.87
N PHE A 137 5.33 5.12 -5.42
CA PHE A 137 5.93 3.94 -4.79
C PHE A 137 6.00 2.77 -5.77
N GLU A 138 7.15 2.10 -5.80
CA GLU A 138 7.35 0.90 -6.59
C GLU A 138 7.57 -0.32 -5.71
N SER A 139 6.60 -1.22 -5.70
CA SER A 139 6.65 -2.48 -4.97
C SER A 139 7.36 -3.54 -5.81
N LYS A 140 8.60 -3.85 -5.44
CA LYS A 140 9.44 -4.84 -6.13
C LYS A 140 9.19 -6.22 -5.54
N LYS A 141 9.17 -7.24 -6.40
CA LYS A 141 9.05 -8.63 -5.97
C LYS A 141 10.19 -9.01 -5.03
N VAL A 142 9.85 -9.64 -3.93
CA VAL A 142 10.83 -10.16 -2.97
C VAL A 142 11.44 -11.44 -3.52
N LYS A 143 12.77 -11.53 -3.49
CA LYS A 143 13.50 -12.72 -3.94
C LYS A 143 13.52 -13.76 -2.83
N ASP A 144 13.58 -15.04 -3.19
CA ASP A 144 13.59 -16.17 -2.22
C ASP A 144 14.67 -15.99 -1.14
N ALA A 145 15.85 -15.54 -1.51
CA ALA A 145 16.95 -15.27 -0.57
C ALA A 145 16.63 -14.18 0.48
N GLN A 146 15.60 -13.36 0.25
CA GLN A 146 15.18 -12.28 1.17
C GLN A 146 14.06 -12.73 2.11
N LEU A 147 13.39 -13.86 1.83
CA LEU A 147 12.27 -14.37 2.61
C LEU A 147 12.62 -14.61 4.09
N PRO A 148 13.75 -15.23 4.45
CA PRO A 148 14.12 -15.41 5.84
C PRO A 148 14.23 -14.10 6.62
N ALA A 149 14.83 -13.06 6.01
CA ALA A 149 14.92 -11.74 6.63
C ALA A 149 13.55 -11.07 6.77
N PHE A 150 12.69 -11.23 5.77
CA PHE A 150 11.30 -10.74 5.82
C PHE A 150 10.52 -11.40 6.97
N ILE A 151 10.54 -12.75 7.08
CA ILE A 151 9.87 -13.51 8.14
C ILE A 151 10.35 -13.06 9.52
N THR A 152 11.65 -13.00 9.71
CA THR A 152 12.25 -12.57 10.99
C THR A 152 11.79 -11.16 11.36
N SER A 153 11.84 -10.22 10.42
CA SER A 153 11.40 -8.83 10.64
C SER A 153 9.90 -8.74 10.92
N TYR A 154 9.08 -9.50 10.20
CA TYR A 154 7.63 -9.54 10.37
C TYR A 154 7.25 -10.04 11.76
N MET A 155 7.79 -11.18 12.18
CA MET A 155 7.51 -11.81 13.48
C MET A 155 8.03 -10.95 14.64
N LYS A 156 9.20 -10.33 14.49
CA LYS A 156 9.76 -9.42 15.50
C LYS A 156 8.85 -8.21 15.75
N ARG A 157 8.22 -7.65 14.71
CA ARG A 157 7.23 -6.56 14.85
C ARG A 157 5.99 -6.99 15.65
N LYS A 158 5.69 -8.29 15.68
CA LYS A 158 4.61 -8.89 16.49
C LYS A 158 5.08 -9.34 17.89
N GLY A 159 6.35 -9.06 18.23
CA GLY A 159 6.93 -9.44 19.51
C GLY A 159 7.31 -10.92 19.61
N ILE A 160 7.49 -11.61 18.48
CA ILE A 160 7.80 -13.03 18.40
C ILE A 160 9.15 -13.24 17.75
N ASP A 161 10.00 -14.02 18.39
CA ASP A 161 11.27 -14.49 17.86
C ASP A 161 11.08 -15.80 17.09
N VAL A 162 11.81 -15.97 15.99
CA VAL A 162 11.78 -17.19 15.17
C VAL A 162 13.19 -17.71 15.03
N GLU A 163 13.39 -19.00 15.29
CA GLU A 163 14.69 -19.64 15.10
C GLU A 163 15.06 -19.69 13.61
N PRO A 164 16.36 -19.56 13.26
CA PRO A 164 16.81 -19.56 11.87
C PRO A 164 16.35 -20.78 11.08
N LYS A 165 16.31 -21.96 11.71
CA LYS A 165 15.85 -23.20 11.07
C LYS A 165 14.34 -23.15 10.79
N ALA A 166 13.52 -22.67 11.75
CA ALA A 166 12.07 -22.48 11.55
C ALA A 166 11.81 -21.44 10.43
N THR A 167 12.57 -20.35 10.42
CA THR A 167 12.50 -19.32 9.37
C THR A 167 12.76 -19.91 7.99
N ALA A 168 13.81 -20.74 7.83
CA ALA A 168 14.11 -21.40 6.58
C ALA A 168 12.99 -22.37 6.14
N MET A 169 12.47 -23.18 7.08
CA MET A 169 11.35 -24.09 6.80
C MET A 169 10.10 -23.35 6.34
N LEU A 170 9.77 -22.23 6.95
CA LEU A 170 8.60 -21.39 6.57
C LEU A 170 8.81 -20.79 5.17
N ALA A 171 10.01 -20.30 4.88
CA ALA A 171 10.34 -19.75 3.56
C ALA A 171 10.24 -20.81 2.45
N ASP A 172 10.77 -22.01 2.70
CA ASP A 172 10.72 -23.12 1.73
C ASP A 172 9.30 -23.67 1.53
N PHE A 173 8.49 -23.70 2.60
CA PHE A 173 7.13 -24.26 2.53
C PHE A 173 6.15 -23.33 1.81
N VAL A 174 6.23 -22.01 2.04
CA VAL A 174 5.25 -21.04 1.52
C VAL A 174 5.72 -20.42 0.20
N GLY A 175 7.02 -20.17 0.04
CA GLY A 175 7.62 -19.51 -1.11
C GLY A 175 7.43 -17.98 -1.07
N ALA A 176 7.64 -17.33 -2.24
CA ALA A 176 7.75 -15.88 -2.37
C ALA A 176 6.41 -15.12 -2.47
N ASP A 177 5.28 -15.78 -2.25
CA ASP A 177 3.97 -15.09 -2.14
C ASP A 177 3.84 -14.48 -0.74
N LEU A 178 4.11 -13.17 -0.62
CA LEU A 178 4.10 -12.50 0.68
C LEU A 178 2.72 -12.43 1.31
N SER A 179 1.65 -12.33 0.52
CA SER A 179 0.28 -12.30 1.05
C SER A 179 -0.07 -13.64 1.69
N ARG A 180 0.27 -14.74 1.03
CA ARG A 180 0.12 -16.08 1.57
C ARG A 180 1.04 -16.29 2.78
N LEU A 181 2.29 -15.88 2.68
CA LEU A 181 3.28 -16.03 3.75
C LEU A 181 2.83 -15.32 5.02
N THR A 182 2.41 -14.06 4.93
CA THR A 182 1.92 -13.31 6.11
C THR A 182 0.66 -13.93 6.68
N GLY A 183 -0.25 -14.45 5.85
CA GLY A 183 -1.42 -15.21 6.31
C GLY A 183 -1.05 -16.46 7.11
N GLU A 184 -0.05 -17.23 6.66
CA GLU A 184 0.44 -18.40 7.42
C GLU A 184 1.15 -17.99 8.72
N LEU A 185 1.93 -16.89 8.68
CA LEU A 185 2.56 -16.36 9.89
C LEU A 185 1.53 -15.89 10.92
N GLU A 186 0.43 -15.22 10.51
CA GLU A 186 -0.64 -14.83 11.44
C GLU A 186 -1.35 -16.05 12.05
N LYS A 187 -1.62 -17.08 11.27
CA LYS A 187 -2.17 -18.36 11.81
C LYS A 187 -1.21 -18.98 12.83
N LEU A 188 0.08 -19.00 12.53
CA LEU A 188 1.08 -19.49 13.47
C LEU A 188 1.07 -18.70 14.78
N ILE A 189 1.01 -17.37 14.69
CA ILE A 189 0.93 -16.49 15.86
C ILE A 189 -0.30 -16.82 16.73
N ILE A 190 -1.46 -17.00 16.11
CA ILE A 190 -2.71 -17.32 16.81
C ILE A 190 -2.65 -18.69 17.51
N THR A 191 -1.94 -19.65 16.92
CA THR A 191 -1.81 -21.02 17.45
C THR A 191 -0.75 -21.18 18.53
N LEU A 192 0.11 -20.17 18.73
CA LEU A 192 1.10 -20.20 19.81
C LEU A 192 0.43 -20.26 21.19
N PRO A 193 0.91 -21.11 22.10
CA PRO A 193 0.41 -21.13 23.47
C PRO A 193 0.57 -19.76 24.14
N LYS A 194 -0.35 -19.40 25.04
CA LYS A 194 -0.31 -18.12 25.76
C LYS A 194 1.03 -17.93 26.46
N GLY A 195 1.67 -16.79 26.19
CA GLY A 195 2.96 -16.42 26.78
C GLY A 195 4.19 -16.95 26.03
N HIS A 196 3.99 -17.72 24.94
CA HIS A 196 5.10 -18.13 24.09
C HIS A 196 5.40 -17.03 23.07
N THR A 197 6.65 -16.59 23.07
CA THR A 197 7.16 -15.53 22.17
C THR A 197 8.25 -16.04 21.23
N ARG A 198 8.40 -17.36 21.11
CA ARG A 198 9.44 -17.99 20.28
C ARG A 198 8.87 -19.14 19.47
N VAL A 199 9.22 -19.16 18.18
CA VAL A 199 8.90 -20.23 17.22
C VAL A 199 10.13 -21.09 16.98
N THR A 200 9.99 -22.37 17.15
CA THR A 200 11.02 -23.41 16.89
C THR A 200 10.57 -24.31 15.73
N PRO A 201 11.46 -25.09 15.12
CA PRO A 201 11.14 -26.04 14.06
C PRO A 201 10.11 -27.08 14.47
#